data_2147e46a8a92a5067239b15a530829fc
#
_entry.id   2147e46a8a92a5067239b15a530829fc
#
_cell.length_a   1.000
_cell.length_b   1.000
_cell.length_c   1.000
_cell.angle_alpha   90.00
_cell.angle_beta   90.00
_cell.angle_gamma   90.00
#
_symmetry.space_group_name_H-M   'P 1'
#
loop_
_entity.id
_entity.type
_entity.pdbx_description
1 polymer ?
#
loop_
_entity_poly.entity_id
_entity_poly.type
_entity_poly.pdbx_seq_one_letter_code
_entity_poly.pdbx_strand_id
1 'polypeptide(L)'
;TALELSTKIRANRETIGAIDFDKPESKVVVDENGEVLDIVLRERGISERLIEDFMLSANEVIGEHFYWMQVPFIYRIHEEPKMEKLRQFFDIAASLGYRTKGKIEEIEPYMLANMLRKFKGEVVETMLSTILLRTMNQARYSINNIGHFALATKYYTHFTSPIRRYPYLLVHRMIRTYLFNGDVSDQTIDNFITRLPDLAESSSEYEKRAVDCEREVDRMKKCEYMLKYQEQTFRGIVSSVTNFGVFITLERSNIEGLVHIKAMNDDYYTYDQKNMLLIGRRKKKVYRLGDEVIVKVANVDLENQEIDFKILKHKSLISKK
;
A
#
# COMPACT_ATOMS: atom_id res chain seq x y z
N THR A 1 10.65 29.48 -3.24
CA THR A 1 11.10 28.74 -2.03
C THR A 1 11.02 27.22 -2.26
N ALA A 2 11.60 26.42 -1.35
CA ALA A 2 11.57 24.96 -1.45
C ALA A 2 10.11 24.42 -1.44
N LEU A 3 9.23 24.99 -0.62
CA LEU A 3 7.82 24.60 -0.59
C LEU A 3 7.09 24.87 -1.90
N GLU A 4 7.33 26.00 -2.53
CA GLU A 4 6.74 26.32 -3.84
C GLU A 4 7.20 25.34 -4.92
N LEU A 5 8.49 24.97 -4.90
CA LEU A 5 9.02 23.97 -5.83
C LEU A 5 8.39 22.59 -5.57
N SER A 6 8.34 22.14 -4.33
CA SER A 6 7.66 20.89 -3.94
C SER A 6 6.20 20.86 -4.42
N THR A 7 5.46 21.96 -4.23
CA THR A 7 4.08 22.07 -4.71
C THR A 7 3.98 21.91 -6.23
N LYS A 8 4.90 22.50 -6.99
CA LYS A 8 4.95 22.35 -8.46
C LYS A 8 5.31 20.91 -8.88
N ILE A 9 6.30 20.31 -8.22
CA ILE A 9 6.69 18.91 -8.47
C ILE A 9 5.48 17.99 -8.24
N ARG A 10 4.78 18.16 -7.11
CA ARG A 10 3.59 17.39 -6.78
C ARG A 10 2.48 17.58 -7.81
N ALA A 11 2.16 18.81 -8.19
CA ALA A 11 1.16 19.12 -9.20
C ALA A 11 1.49 18.48 -10.56
N ASN A 12 2.76 18.48 -10.96
CA ASN A 12 3.20 17.79 -12.16
C ASN A 12 2.99 16.26 -12.06
N ARG A 13 3.39 15.66 -10.93
CA ARG A 13 3.18 14.22 -10.68
C ARG A 13 1.71 13.84 -10.68
N GLU A 14 0.85 14.65 -10.10
CA GLU A 14 -0.60 14.46 -10.16
C GLU A 14 -1.12 14.53 -11.60
N THR A 15 -0.56 15.40 -12.43
CA THR A 15 -0.95 15.55 -13.84
C THR A 15 -0.57 14.34 -14.68
N ILE A 16 0.62 13.78 -14.48
CA ILE A 16 1.06 12.57 -15.17
C ILE A 16 0.39 11.30 -14.61
N GLY A 17 -0.32 11.39 -13.47
CA GLY A 17 -1.12 10.31 -12.93
C GLY A 17 -0.43 9.43 -11.91
N ALA A 18 0.56 9.93 -11.18
CA ALA A 18 1.08 9.23 -10.02
C ALA A 18 -0.05 8.93 -9.02
N ILE A 19 -0.12 7.68 -8.58
CA ILE A 19 -1.16 7.22 -7.65
C ILE A 19 -0.62 7.42 -6.24
N ASP A 20 -1.22 8.35 -5.50
CA ASP A 20 -0.92 8.54 -4.08
C ASP A 20 -1.93 7.78 -3.22
N PHE A 21 -1.44 6.78 -2.50
CA PHE A 21 -2.21 6.04 -1.51
C PHE A 21 -1.99 6.67 -0.13
N ASP A 22 -2.52 7.87 0.07
CA ASP A 22 -2.38 8.61 1.33
C ASP A 22 -3.21 7.96 2.45
N LYS A 23 -2.64 6.92 3.07
CA LYS A 23 -3.25 6.25 4.22
C LYS A 23 -2.51 6.63 5.50
N PRO A 24 -3.24 6.97 6.57
CA PRO A 24 -2.62 7.13 7.88
C PRO A 24 -1.93 5.84 8.31
N GLU A 25 -0.69 5.94 8.72
CA GLU A 25 0.06 4.81 9.28
C GLU A 25 -0.09 4.81 10.80
N SER A 26 -0.30 3.63 11.39
CA SER A 26 -0.25 3.49 12.84
C SER A 26 1.19 3.44 13.32
N LYS A 27 1.50 4.19 14.39
CA LYS A 27 2.78 4.13 15.09
C LYS A 27 2.55 3.57 16.49
N VAL A 28 3.22 2.47 16.78
CA VAL A 28 3.25 1.90 18.13
C VAL A 28 4.21 2.73 18.98
N VAL A 29 3.73 3.20 20.14
CA VAL A 29 4.50 3.92 21.13
C VAL A 29 4.81 2.95 22.26
N VAL A 30 6.08 2.74 22.55
CA VAL A 30 6.54 1.84 23.62
C VAL A 30 7.31 2.61 24.68
N ASP A 31 7.36 2.05 25.89
CA ASP A 31 8.22 2.52 26.98
C ASP A 31 9.67 2.02 26.82
N GLU A 32 10.50 2.29 27.83
CA GLU A 32 11.93 1.88 27.87
C GLU A 32 12.10 0.35 27.92
N ASN A 33 11.09 -0.40 28.36
CA ASN A 33 11.09 -1.85 28.43
C ASN A 33 10.51 -2.50 27.16
N GLY A 34 10.02 -1.71 26.21
CA GLY A 34 9.37 -2.17 24.99
C GLY A 34 7.89 -2.54 25.16
N GLU A 35 7.26 -2.20 26.30
CA GLU A 35 5.83 -2.38 26.51
C GLU A 35 5.03 -1.32 25.75
N VAL A 36 3.90 -1.72 25.18
CA VAL A 36 3.06 -0.81 24.40
C VAL A 36 2.30 0.14 25.33
N LEU A 37 2.56 1.43 25.17
CA LEU A 37 1.86 2.50 25.85
C LEU A 37 0.62 2.94 25.08
N ASP A 38 0.76 3.18 23.77
CA ASP A 38 -0.32 3.67 22.91
C ASP A 38 -0.07 3.31 21.43
N ILE A 39 -1.12 3.41 20.62
CA ILE A 39 -1.05 3.31 19.17
C ILE A 39 -1.71 4.54 18.58
N VAL A 40 -0.89 5.39 17.94
CA VAL A 40 -1.30 6.67 17.41
C VAL A 40 -1.26 6.66 15.88
N LEU A 41 -2.16 7.40 15.24
CA LEU A 41 -2.11 7.61 13.79
C LEU A 41 -1.07 8.69 13.50
N ARG A 42 -0.14 8.38 12.60
CA ARG A 42 0.86 9.31 12.09
C ARG A 42 0.31 9.98 10.82
N GLU A 43 0.16 11.28 10.88
CA GLU A 43 -0.15 12.09 9.72
C GLU A 43 1.15 12.58 9.07
N ARG A 44 1.21 12.52 7.75
CA ARG A 44 2.33 13.10 6.98
C ARG A 44 2.15 14.62 6.90
N GLY A 45 3.05 15.35 7.52
CA GLY A 45 3.07 16.81 7.51
C GLY A 45 3.63 17.40 6.21
N ILE A 46 3.68 18.74 6.18
CA ILE A 46 4.23 19.50 5.02
C ILE A 46 5.71 19.19 4.82
N SER A 47 6.46 19.03 5.92
CA SER A 47 7.91 18.76 5.87
C SER A 47 8.22 17.40 5.25
N GLU A 48 7.51 16.35 5.67
CA GLU A 48 7.68 15.01 5.12
C GLU A 48 7.34 14.97 3.64
N ARG A 49 6.24 15.61 3.25
CA ARG A 49 5.81 15.69 1.84
C ARG A 49 6.80 16.46 0.98
N LEU A 50 7.39 17.55 1.50
CA LEU A 50 8.43 18.31 0.80
C LEU A 50 9.65 17.45 0.52
N ILE A 51 10.16 16.75 1.54
CA ILE A 51 11.32 15.87 1.39
C ILE A 51 11.00 14.72 0.42
N GLU A 52 9.83 14.12 0.53
CA GLU A 52 9.37 13.06 -0.39
C GLU A 52 9.40 13.52 -1.86
N ASP A 53 8.85 14.71 -2.18
CA ASP A 53 8.82 15.24 -3.53
C ASP A 53 10.24 15.40 -4.12
N PHE A 54 11.18 15.94 -3.33
CA PHE A 54 12.58 16.08 -3.76
C PHE A 54 13.28 14.72 -3.89
N MET A 55 13.04 13.79 -2.97
CA MET A 55 13.59 12.44 -3.05
C MET A 55 13.13 11.70 -4.32
N LEU A 56 11.83 11.80 -4.63
CA LEU A 56 11.26 11.18 -5.82
C LEU A 56 11.87 11.79 -7.10
N SER A 57 11.95 13.12 -7.18
CA SER A 57 12.56 13.80 -8.33
C SER A 57 14.04 13.43 -8.51
N ALA A 58 14.82 13.37 -7.42
CA ALA A 58 16.21 12.94 -7.49
C ALA A 58 16.36 11.49 -7.97
N ASN A 59 15.49 10.58 -7.49
CA ASN A 59 15.48 9.20 -7.91
C ASN A 59 15.14 9.04 -9.40
N GLU A 60 14.19 9.81 -9.91
CA GLU A 60 13.81 9.84 -11.32
C GLU A 60 14.94 10.33 -12.21
N VAL A 61 15.54 11.48 -11.88
CA VAL A 61 16.66 12.06 -12.65
C VAL A 61 17.85 11.12 -12.75
N ILE A 62 18.22 10.48 -11.65
CA ILE A 62 19.32 9.49 -11.65
C ILE A 62 18.94 8.25 -12.47
N GLY A 63 17.73 7.75 -12.32
CA GLY A 63 17.26 6.60 -13.12
C GLY A 63 17.27 6.90 -14.61
N GLU A 64 16.79 8.07 -15.02
CA GLU A 64 16.79 8.53 -16.40
C GLU A 64 18.21 8.71 -16.95
N HIS A 65 19.08 9.36 -16.21
CA HIS A 65 20.47 9.63 -16.62
C HIS A 65 21.19 8.33 -16.99
N PHE A 66 21.15 7.33 -16.12
CA PHE A 66 21.82 6.03 -16.37
C PHE A 66 21.15 5.20 -17.45
N TYR A 67 19.85 5.34 -17.64
CA TYR A 67 19.17 4.72 -18.77
C TYR A 67 19.73 5.23 -20.11
N TRP A 68 19.91 6.53 -20.26
CA TRP A 68 20.44 7.12 -21.49
C TRP A 68 21.94 6.92 -21.66
N MET A 69 22.70 6.70 -20.58
CA MET A 69 24.10 6.29 -20.66
C MET A 69 24.30 4.88 -21.22
N GLN A 70 23.25 4.05 -21.27
CA GLN A 70 23.31 2.69 -21.80
C GLN A 70 24.36 1.79 -21.10
N VAL A 71 24.59 2.02 -19.80
CA VAL A 71 25.46 1.19 -18.95
C VAL A 71 24.61 0.30 -18.04
N PRO A 72 25.16 -0.83 -17.56
CA PRO A 72 24.48 -1.66 -16.56
C PRO A 72 24.12 -0.84 -15.33
N PHE A 73 22.86 -0.92 -14.93
CA PHE A 73 22.36 -0.15 -13.80
C PHE A 73 21.25 -0.89 -13.07
N ILE A 74 20.93 -0.48 -11.82
CA ILE A 74 19.85 -1.06 -11.02
C ILE A 74 18.69 -0.09 -10.92
N TYR A 75 17.50 -0.56 -11.31
CA TYR A 75 16.26 0.20 -11.29
C TYR A 75 15.32 -0.31 -10.20
N ARG A 76 14.43 0.54 -9.72
CA ARG A 76 13.26 0.16 -8.94
C ARG A 76 12.06 0.15 -9.85
N ILE A 77 11.59 -1.02 -10.21
CA ILE A 77 10.51 -1.21 -11.16
C ILE A 77 9.20 -1.59 -10.45
N HIS A 78 8.10 -1.22 -11.08
CA HIS A 78 6.76 -1.61 -10.65
C HIS A 78 5.94 -1.99 -11.86
N GLU A 79 5.63 -3.26 -11.98
CA GLU A 79 4.88 -3.82 -13.10
C GLU A 79 3.43 -3.37 -13.09
N GLU A 80 2.81 -3.34 -14.26
CA GLU A 80 1.38 -3.11 -14.39
C GLU A 80 0.58 -4.16 -13.62
N PRO A 81 -0.57 -3.79 -13.06
CA PRO A 81 -1.45 -4.74 -12.39
C PRO A 81 -1.94 -5.83 -13.34
N LYS A 82 -2.14 -7.04 -12.83
CA LYS A 82 -2.71 -8.12 -13.64
C LYS A 82 -4.12 -7.76 -14.12
N MET A 83 -4.39 -7.98 -15.40
CA MET A 83 -5.66 -7.64 -16.05
C MET A 83 -6.88 -8.23 -15.34
N GLU A 84 -6.76 -9.45 -14.85
CA GLU A 84 -7.86 -10.10 -14.10
C GLU A 84 -8.23 -9.33 -12.83
N LYS A 85 -7.23 -8.88 -12.07
CA LYS A 85 -7.43 -8.07 -10.86
C LYS A 85 -7.98 -6.69 -11.18
N LEU A 86 -7.53 -6.07 -12.29
CA LEU A 86 -8.07 -4.80 -12.77
C LEU A 86 -9.54 -4.93 -13.16
N ARG A 87 -9.94 -6.00 -13.85
CA ARG A 87 -11.35 -6.26 -14.18
C ARG A 87 -12.22 -6.35 -12.93
N GLN A 88 -11.78 -7.11 -11.92
CA GLN A 88 -12.48 -7.20 -10.65
C GLN A 88 -12.62 -5.83 -9.97
N PHE A 89 -11.53 -5.05 -9.96
CA PHE A 89 -11.54 -3.69 -9.43
C PHE A 89 -12.57 -2.80 -10.14
N PHE A 90 -12.62 -2.81 -11.48
CA PHE A 90 -13.59 -2.03 -12.25
C PHE A 90 -15.02 -2.51 -12.10
N ASP A 91 -15.25 -3.82 -11.97
CA ASP A 91 -16.58 -4.37 -11.68
C ASP A 91 -17.12 -3.82 -10.34
N ILE A 92 -16.26 -3.76 -9.32
CA ILE A 92 -16.61 -3.18 -8.02
C ILE A 92 -16.85 -1.67 -8.14
N ALA A 93 -15.96 -0.94 -8.81
CA ALA A 93 -16.14 0.50 -9.05
C ALA A 93 -17.42 0.80 -9.82
N ALA A 94 -17.78 -0.05 -10.80
CA ALA A 94 -19.03 0.07 -11.54
C ALA A 94 -20.27 -0.15 -10.66
N SER A 95 -20.21 -1.09 -9.71
CA SER A 95 -21.28 -1.31 -8.73
C SER A 95 -21.50 -0.11 -7.80
N LEU A 96 -20.48 0.74 -7.64
CA LEU A 96 -20.50 1.99 -6.88
C LEU A 96 -20.86 3.21 -7.74
N GLY A 97 -21.24 2.99 -9.01
CA GLY A 97 -21.66 4.05 -9.93
C GLY A 97 -20.55 4.62 -10.82
N TYR A 98 -19.31 4.13 -10.71
CA TYR A 98 -18.23 4.54 -11.60
C TYR A 98 -18.18 3.65 -12.84
N ARG A 99 -18.35 4.25 -14.03
CA ARG A 99 -18.20 3.57 -15.32
C ARG A 99 -16.97 4.13 -16.05
N THR A 100 -16.01 3.28 -16.36
CA THR A 100 -14.89 3.62 -17.25
C THR A 100 -15.38 3.76 -18.68
N LYS A 101 -14.80 4.74 -19.39
CA LYS A 101 -14.88 4.82 -20.85
C LYS A 101 -13.54 4.27 -21.41
N GLY A 102 -13.58 3.25 -22.23
CA GLY A 102 -12.38 2.66 -22.83
C GLY A 102 -12.21 1.18 -22.51
N LYS A 103 -11.19 0.59 -23.10
CA LYS A 103 -10.82 -0.82 -22.87
C LYS A 103 -9.93 -0.92 -21.65
N ILE A 104 -10.12 -1.97 -20.85
CA ILE A 104 -9.32 -2.24 -19.65
C ILE A 104 -7.84 -2.52 -20.01
N GLU A 105 -7.60 -3.00 -21.22
CA GLU A 105 -6.28 -3.30 -21.76
C GLU A 105 -5.42 -2.04 -22.05
N GLU A 106 -6.02 -0.87 -22.08
CA GLU A 106 -5.37 0.42 -22.38
C GLU A 106 -5.31 1.32 -21.14
N ILE A 107 -5.37 0.72 -19.92
CA ILE A 107 -5.42 1.50 -18.69
C ILE A 107 -4.03 1.98 -18.30
N GLU A 108 -3.92 3.29 -18.23
CA GLU A 108 -2.74 3.99 -17.74
C GLU A 108 -2.93 4.48 -16.28
N PRO A 109 -1.85 4.71 -15.53
CA PRO A 109 -1.89 5.15 -14.13
C PRO A 109 -2.79 6.38 -13.91
N TYR A 110 -2.75 7.36 -14.84
CA TYR A 110 -3.55 8.58 -14.74
C TYR A 110 -5.07 8.31 -14.71
N MET A 111 -5.53 7.26 -15.37
CA MET A 111 -6.96 6.89 -15.37
C MET A 111 -7.39 6.42 -13.99
N LEU A 112 -6.55 5.62 -13.33
CA LEU A 112 -6.78 5.13 -11.96
C LEU A 112 -6.70 6.27 -10.94
N ALA A 113 -5.69 7.14 -11.06
CA ALA A 113 -5.54 8.32 -10.21
C ALA A 113 -6.73 9.27 -10.35
N ASN A 114 -7.21 9.54 -11.58
CA ASN A 114 -8.38 10.36 -11.84
C ASN A 114 -9.66 9.75 -11.29
N MET A 115 -9.77 8.42 -11.31
CA MET A 115 -10.90 7.74 -10.71
C MET A 115 -10.93 7.95 -9.20
N LEU A 116 -9.82 7.72 -8.50
CA LEU A 116 -9.74 7.94 -7.06
C LEU A 116 -10.06 9.39 -6.68
N ARG A 117 -9.54 10.36 -7.45
CA ARG A 117 -9.81 11.79 -7.21
C ARG A 117 -11.28 12.18 -7.27
N LYS A 118 -12.10 11.49 -8.07
CA LYS A 118 -13.55 11.76 -8.15
C LYS A 118 -14.28 11.46 -6.84
N PHE A 119 -13.76 10.56 -6.04
CA PHE A 119 -14.31 10.17 -4.76
C PHE A 119 -13.57 10.80 -3.57
N LYS A 120 -12.68 11.77 -3.84
CA LYS A 120 -11.86 12.40 -2.79
C LYS A 120 -12.73 12.99 -1.68
N GLY A 121 -12.46 12.58 -0.45
CA GLY A 121 -13.22 12.97 0.75
C GLY A 121 -14.47 12.14 1.00
N GLU A 122 -14.81 11.18 0.13
CA GLU A 122 -15.90 10.25 0.35
C GLU A 122 -15.37 8.93 0.97
N VAL A 123 -16.22 8.23 1.69
CA VAL A 123 -15.86 6.91 2.26
C VAL A 123 -15.52 5.89 1.16
N VAL A 124 -16.13 6.06 -0.01
CA VAL A 124 -15.86 5.26 -1.22
C VAL A 124 -14.42 5.40 -1.68
N GLU A 125 -13.76 6.55 -1.49
CA GLU A 125 -12.35 6.75 -1.81
C GLU A 125 -11.45 5.76 -1.06
N THR A 126 -11.61 5.66 0.26
CA THR A 126 -10.82 4.74 1.09
C THR A 126 -11.02 3.28 0.66
N MET A 127 -12.25 2.92 0.33
CA MET A 127 -12.60 1.60 -0.17
C MET A 127 -11.89 1.30 -1.50
N LEU A 128 -12.05 2.16 -2.50
CA LEU A 128 -11.45 1.98 -3.83
C LEU A 128 -9.92 2.00 -3.77
N SER A 129 -9.33 2.90 -2.98
CA SER A 129 -7.89 2.95 -2.75
C SER A 129 -7.35 1.65 -2.15
N THR A 130 -8.10 1.05 -1.21
CA THR A 130 -7.72 -0.23 -0.60
C THR A 130 -7.77 -1.39 -1.59
N ILE A 131 -8.83 -1.47 -2.41
CA ILE A 131 -8.96 -2.51 -3.42
C ILE A 131 -7.90 -2.31 -4.51
N LEU A 132 -7.70 -1.07 -4.96
CA LEU A 132 -6.69 -0.76 -5.97
C LEU A 132 -5.29 -1.13 -5.49
N LEU A 133 -4.92 -0.80 -4.25
CA LEU A 133 -3.63 -1.17 -3.67
C LEU A 133 -3.41 -2.69 -3.66
N ARG A 134 -4.45 -3.48 -3.33
CA ARG A 134 -4.40 -4.95 -3.38
C ARG A 134 -4.32 -5.51 -4.82
N THR A 135 -4.72 -4.73 -5.79
CA THR A 135 -4.63 -5.07 -7.22
C THR A 135 -3.21 -4.88 -7.75
N MET A 136 -2.45 -3.95 -7.17
CA MET A 136 -1.09 -3.63 -7.58
C MET A 136 -0.11 -4.78 -7.33
N ASN A 137 0.90 -4.87 -8.19
CA ASN A 137 2.05 -5.73 -7.96
C ASN A 137 2.98 -5.10 -6.91
N GLN A 138 3.90 -5.89 -6.37
CA GLN A 138 4.94 -5.37 -5.50
C GLN A 138 6.09 -4.80 -6.35
N ALA A 139 6.57 -3.61 -6.02
CA ALA A 139 7.76 -3.06 -6.65
C ALA A 139 8.99 -3.90 -6.27
N ARG A 140 9.96 -4.03 -7.18
CA ARG A 140 11.17 -4.82 -7.00
C ARG A 140 12.38 -4.16 -7.67
N TYR A 141 13.58 -4.64 -7.38
CA TYR A 141 14.77 -4.20 -8.09
C TYR A 141 15.00 -5.05 -9.34
N SER A 142 15.52 -4.43 -10.39
CA SER A 142 15.82 -5.09 -11.67
C SER A 142 16.89 -4.32 -12.42
N ILE A 143 17.66 -5.04 -13.24
CA ILE A 143 18.57 -4.43 -14.21
C ILE A 143 17.83 -3.98 -15.49
N ASN A 144 16.65 -4.56 -15.73
CA ASN A 144 15.81 -4.20 -16.86
C ASN A 144 14.80 -3.13 -16.43
N ASN A 145 14.91 -1.95 -17.03
CA ASN A 145 13.95 -0.89 -16.77
C ASN A 145 12.65 -1.13 -17.56
N ILE A 146 11.54 -1.24 -16.84
CA ILE A 146 10.18 -1.29 -17.39
C ILE A 146 9.31 -0.13 -16.86
N GLY A 147 9.92 0.82 -16.15
CA GLY A 147 9.23 1.91 -15.48
C GLY A 147 8.64 1.53 -14.12
N HIS A 148 7.95 2.49 -13.53
CA HIS A 148 7.28 2.32 -12.25
C HIS A 148 5.81 2.74 -12.34
N PHE A 149 4.91 1.78 -12.53
CA PHE A 149 3.50 2.02 -12.82
C PHE A 149 2.83 2.95 -11.78
N ALA A 150 2.91 2.63 -10.49
CA ALA A 150 2.23 3.44 -9.46
C ALA A 150 2.76 4.89 -9.37
N LEU A 151 4.03 5.14 -9.69
CA LEU A 151 4.60 6.49 -9.74
C LEU A 151 4.39 7.17 -11.10
N ALA A 152 3.84 6.48 -12.09
CA ALA A 152 3.67 6.95 -13.46
C ALA A 152 4.96 7.49 -14.09
N THR A 153 6.11 6.89 -13.76
CA THR A 153 7.42 7.30 -14.27
C THR A 153 8.05 6.22 -15.14
N LYS A 154 8.74 6.63 -16.21
CA LYS A 154 9.44 5.72 -17.12
C LYS A 154 10.78 5.26 -16.55
N TYR A 155 11.40 6.03 -15.68
CA TYR A 155 12.72 5.76 -15.14
C TYR A 155 12.69 5.99 -13.63
N TYR A 156 13.06 4.99 -12.87
CA TYR A 156 13.10 5.15 -11.43
C TYR A 156 14.17 4.24 -10.80
N THR A 157 14.93 4.81 -9.89
CA THR A 157 15.86 4.07 -9.06
C THR A 157 15.80 4.58 -7.63
N HIS A 158 16.45 3.88 -6.74
CA HIS A 158 16.60 4.32 -5.36
C HIS A 158 18.00 4.94 -5.16
N PHE A 159 18.11 6.26 -5.28
CA PHE A 159 19.33 7.03 -5.09
C PHE A 159 19.42 7.69 -3.71
N THR A 160 18.31 8.23 -3.21
CA THR A 160 18.23 8.90 -1.90
C THR A 160 18.19 7.89 -0.75
N SER A 161 18.64 8.23 0.48
CA SER A 161 18.59 7.37 1.68
C SER A 161 19.51 6.11 1.65
N PRO A 162 20.82 6.23 1.42
CA PRO A 162 21.74 5.07 1.25
C PRO A 162 22.00 4.26 2.53
N ILE A 163 21.55 4.72 3.70
CA ILE A 163 21.86 4.08 4.99
C ILE A 163 21.09 2.78 5.20
N ARG A 164 19.85 2.71 4.75
CA ARG A 164 18.92 1.62 5.11
C ARG A 164 18.69 0.55 4.04
N ARG A 165 19.19 0.73 2.84
CA ARG A 165 19.00 -0.21 1.72
C ARG A 165 20.25 -0.35 0.87
N TYR A 166 20.68 -1.59 0.66
CA TYR A 166 21.86 -1.90 -0.13
C TYR A 166 21.82 -1.38 -1.59
N PRO A 167 20.70 -1.45 -2.34
CA PRO A 167 20.63 -0.90 -3.70
C PRO A 167 20.98 0.58 -3.81
N TYR A 168 20.69 1.38 -2.79
CA TYR A 168 21.10 2.79 -2.78
C TYR A 168 22.62 2.92 -2.75
N LEU A 169 23.31 2.09 -1.95
CA LEU A 169 24.77 2.05 -1.91
C LEU A 169 25.36 1.59 -3.25
N LEU A 170 24.71 0.62 -3.92
CA LEU A 170 25.09 0.19 -5.26
C LEU A 170 24.98 1.34 -6.26
N VAL A 171 23.87 2.07 -6.26
CA VAL A 171 23.68 3.24 -7.12
C VAL A 171 24.79 4.26 -6.90
N HIS A 172 25.14 4.60 -5.66
CA HIS A 172 26.24 5.51 -5.36
C HIS A 172 27.59 4.99 -5.82
N ARG A 173 27.86 3.68 -5.70
CA ARG A 173 29.07 3.06 -6.23
C ARG A 173 29.14 3.16 -7.75
N MET A 174 28.04 2.88 -8.45
CA MET A 174 27.97 2.99 -9.90
C MET A 174 28.14 4.44 -10.36
N ILE A 175 27.52 5.42 -9.70
CA ILE A 175 27.73 6.85 -9.94
C ILE A 175 29.22 7.17 -9.81
N ARG A 176 29.88 6.75 -8.74
CA ARG A 176 31.30 7.00 -8.54
C ARG A 176 32.14 6.38 -9.64
N THR A 177 31.87 5.11 -10.01
CA THR A 177 32.61 4.39 -11.05
C THR A 177 32.44 5.06 -12.40
N TYR A 178 31.21 5.25 -12.86
CA TYR A 178 30.94 5.74 -14.22
C TYR A 178 31.16 7.24 -14.38
N LEU A 179 30.75 8.08 -13.41
CA LEU A 179 30.78 9.54 -13.56
C LEU A 179 32.04 10.15 -12.96
N PHE A 180 32.42 9.80 -11.72
CA PHE A 180 33.56 10.46 -11.07
C PHE A 180 34.89 9.87 -11.52
N ASN A 181 34.96 8.55 -11.69
CA ASN A 181 36.18 7.90 -12.17
C ASN A 181 36.24 7.80 -13.71
N GLY A 182 35.13 8.02 -14.41
CA GLY A 182 35.00 7.87 -15.86
C GLY A 182 35.24 6.43 -16.36
N ASP A 183 35.13 5.43 -15.48
CA ASP A 183 35.42 4.03 -15.81
C ASP A 183 34.19 3.34 -16.42
N VAL A 184 34.19 3.28 -17.73
CA VAL A 184 33.24 2.54 -18.59
C VAL A 184 33.96 1.49 -19.42
N SER A 185 35.09 0.97 -18.93
CA SER A 185 35.84 -0.12 -19.58
C SER A 185 34.99 -1.39 -19.69
N ASP A 186 35.27 -2.21 -20.71
CA ASP A 186 34.59 -3.49 -20.92
C ASP A 186 34.66 -4.39 -19.67
N GLN A 187 35.82 -4.40 -18.99
CA GLN A 187 35.99 -5.17 -17.74
C GLN A 187 35.03 -4.70 -16.64
N THR A 188 34.83 -3.39 -16.47
CA THR A 188 33.92 -2.82 -15.48
C THR A 188 32.47 -3.10 -15.85
N ILE A 189 32.12 -2.95 -17.12
CA ILE A 189 30.78 -3.25 -17.65
C ILE A 189 30.46 -4.74 -17.43
N ASP A 190 31.33 -5.67 -17.83
CA ASP A 190 31.12 -7.11 -17.67
C ASP A 190 30.99 -7.53 -16.20
N ASN A 191 31.78 -6.92 -15.31
CA ASN A 191 31.65 -7.15 -13.87
C ASN A 191 30.26 -6.76 -13.34
N PHE A 192 29.72 -5.60 -13.76
CA PHE A 192 28.39 -5.18 -13.37
C PHE A 192 27.28 -6.04 -14.01
N ILE A 193 27.37 -6.36 -15.32
CA ILE A 193 26.44 -7.25 -16.00
C ILE A 193 26.31 -8.59 -15.27
N THR A 194 27.44 -9.14 -14.84
CA THR A 194 27.46 -10.45 -14.16
C THR A 194 26.86 -10.40 -12.76
N ARG A 195 27.10 -9.34 -12.00
CA ARG A 195 26.76 -9.29 -10.55
C ARG A 195 25.44 -8.62 -10.25
N LEU A 196 25.00 -7.65 -11.06
CA LEU A 196 23.79 -6.88 -10.77
C LEU A 196 22.49 -7.69 -10.74
N PRO A 197 22.27 -8.72 -11.58
CA PRO A 197 21.06 -9.54 -11.51
C PRO A 197 20.87 -10.16 -10.13
N ASP A 198 21.86 -10.86 -9.60
CA ASP A 198 21.80 -11.53 -8.30
C ASP A 198 21.64 -10.51 -7.14
N LEU A 199 22.31 -9.35 -7.27
CA LEU A 199 22.18 -8.28 -6.28
C LEU A 199 20.81 -7.63 -6.29
N ALA A 200 20.16 -7.50 -7.43
CA ALA A 200 18.81 -6.96 -7.56
C ALA A 200 17.77 -7.95 -6.98
N GLU A 201 17.90 -9.23 -7.29
CA GLU A 201 17.03 -10.29 -6.78
C GLU A 201 17.13 -10.40 -5.26
N SER A 202 18.35 -10.62 -4.73
CA SER A 202 18.58 -10.73 -3.29
C SER A 202 18.15 -9.49 -2.51
N SER A 203 18.37 -8.29 -3.08
CA SER A 203 17.88 -7.04 -2.46
C SER A 203 16.36 -6.98 -2.37
N SER A 204 15.66 -7.48 -3.37
CA SER A 204 14.19 -7.54 -3.36
C SER A 204 13.67 -8.55 -2.34
N GLU A 205 14.32 -9.70 -2.24
CA GLU A 205 13.98 -10.74 -1.25
C GLU A 205 14.22 -10.25 0.18
N TYR A 206 15.39 -9.64 0.45
CA TYR A 206 15.69 -9.11 1.79
C TYR A 206 14.76 -7.94 2.18
N GLU A 207 14.40 -7.07 1.23
CA GLU A 207 13.41 -6.04 1.48
C GLU A 207 12.06 -6.65 1.87
N LYS A 208 11.60 -7.66 1.15
CA LYS A 208 10.36 -8.38 1.47
C LYS A 208 10.41 -9.00 2.86
N ARG A 209 11.50 -9.72 3.19
CA ARG A 209 11.68 -10.33 4.52
C ARG A 209 11.67 -9.27 5.64
N ALA A 210 12.33 -8.14 5.42
CA ALA A 210 12.35 -7.05 6.40
C ALA A 210 10.95 -6.46 6.62
N VAL A 211 10.19 -6.24 5.55
CA VAL A 211 8.80 -5.74 5.62
C VAL A 211 7.88 -6.76 6.30
N ASP A 212 8.02 -8.04 5.99
CA ASP A 212 7.22 -9.09 6.61
C ASP A 212 7.52 -9.19 8.12
N CYS A 213 8.79 -9.13 8.52
CA CYS A 213 9.20 -9.09 9.92
C CYS A 213 8.64 -7.85 10.65
N GLU A 214 8.74 -6.66 10.04
CA GLU A 214 8.18 -5.42 10.59
C GLU A 214 6.67 -5.55 10.82
N ARG A 215 5.94 -6.12 9.86
CA ARG A 215 4.50 -6.36 9.96
C ARG A 215 4.13 -7.35 11.06
N GLU A 216 4.93 -8.39 11.25
CA GLU A 216 4.71 -9.36 12.33
C GLU A 216 4.92 -8.74 13.70
N VAL A 217 6.00 -7.96 13.89
CA VAL A 217 6.25 -7.22 15.13
C VAL A 217 5.15 -6.20 15.40
N ASP A 218 4.71 -5.43 14.39
CA ASP A 218 3.63 -4.47 14.50
C ASP A 218 2.31 -5.17 14.90
N ARG A 219 2.00 -6.32 14.31
CA ARG A 219 0.83 -7.14 14.66
C ARG A 219 0.90 -7.65 16.09
N MET A 220 2.05 -8.19 16.51
CA MET A 220 2.29 -8.63 17.88
C MET A 220 2.03 -7.49 18.87
N LYS A 221 2.61 -6.32 18.64
CA LYS A 221 2.45 -5.15 19.50
C LYS A 221 1.01 -4.63 19.54
N LYS A 222 0.29 -4.71 18.43
CA LYS A 222 -1.14 -4.40 18.36
C LYS A 222 -1.99 -5.37 19.18
N CYS A 223 -1.65 -6.65 19.18
CA CYS A 223 -2.30 -7.65 20.04
C CYS A 223 -2.02 -7.39 21.52
N GLU A 224 -0.75 -7.12 21.91
CA GLU A 224 -0.40 -6.73 23.28
C GLU A 224 -1.19 -5.51 23.75
N TYR A 225 -1.33 -4.50 22.91
CA TYR A 225 -2.15 -3.33 23.22
C TYR A 225 -3.63 -3.68 23.40
N MET A 226 -4.22 -4.44 22.48
CA MET A 226 -5.65 -4.78 22.49
C MET A 226 -6.03 -5.74 23.62
N LEU A 227 -5.09 -6.51 24.15
CA LEU A 227 -5.32 -7.35 25.32
C LEU A 227 -5.79 -6.55 26.55
N LYS A 228 -5.31 -5.29 26.69
CA LYS A 228 -5.72 -4.37 27.75
C LYS A 228 -7.17 -3.90 27.61
N TYR A 229 -7.78 -4.09 26.43
CA TYR A 229 -9.09 -3.57 26.06
C TYR A 229 -10.12 -4.65 25.75
N GLN A 230 -9.92 -5.86 26.25
CA GLN A 230 -10.92 -6.93 26.14
C GLN A 230 -12.27 -6.46 26.67
N GLU A 231 -13.35 -6.92 26.03
CA GLU A 231 -14.75 -6.55 26.32
C GLU A 231 -15.10 -5.07 26.06
N GLN A 232 -14.15 -4.21 25.69
CA GLN A 232 -14.42 -2.82 25.35
C GLN A 232 -14.95 -2.66 23.92
N THR A 233 -15.62 -1.55 23.66
CA THR A 233 -16.28 -1.26 22.39
C THR A 233 -15.56 -0.14 21.62
N PHE A 234 -15.43 -0.34 20.32
CA PHE A 234 -14.76 0.58 19.41
C PHE A 234 -15.60 0.84 18.15
N ARG A 235 -15.37 2.01 17.55
CA ARG A 235 -15.83 2.29 16.20
C ARG A 235 -14.79 1.75 15.21
N GLY A 236 -15.28 1.18 14.12
CA GLY A 236 -14.43 0.68 13.06
C GLY A 236 -15.13 0.68 11.71
N ILE A 237 -14.34 0.38 10.69
CA ILE A 237 -14.78 0.31 9.30
C ILE A 237 -14.44 -1.09 8.79
N VAL A 238 -15.34 -1.68 8.02
CA VAL A 238 -15.08 -2.96 7.34
C VAL A 238 -13.96 -2.76 6.31
N SER A 239 -12.79 -3.32 6.57
CA SER A 239 -11.58 -3.21 5.74
C SER A 239 -11.42 -4.33 4.72
N SER A 240 -12.10 -5.46 4.96
CA SER A 240 -12.13 -6.59 4.03
C SER A 240 -13.33 -7.49 4.28
N VAL A 241 -13.80 -8.14 3.22
CA VAL A 241 -14.85 -9.15 3.29
C VAL A 241 -14.34 -10.43 2.65
N THR A 242 -14.46 -11.54 3.36
CA THR A 242 -13.99 -12.86 2.94
C THR A 242 -15.08 -13.92 3.16
N ASN A 243 -14.83 -15.12 2.66
CA ASN A 243 -15.76 -16.25 2.87
C ASN A 243 -15.83 -16.73 4.33
N PHE A 244 -14.83 -16.43 5.15
CA PHE A 244 -14.79 -16.83 6.57
C PHE A 244 -15.16 -15.70 7.54
N GLY A 245 -15.36 -14.46 7.05
CA GLY A 245 -15.78 -13.35 7.90
C GLY A 245 -15.47 -11.96 7.33
N VAL A 246 -15.57 -10.97 8.19
CA VAL A 246 -15.26 -9.57 7.87
C VAL A 246 -14.11 -9.06 8.72
N PHE A 247 -13.13 -8.43 8.10
CA PHE A 247 -12.09 -7.71 8.81
C PHE A 247 -12.54 -6.28 9.08
N ILE A 248 -12.20 -5.78 10.25
CA ILE A 248 -12.59 -4.46 10.71
C ILE A 248 -11.35 -3.73 11.18
N THR A 249 -11.16 -2.54 10.65
CA THR A 249 -10.09 -1.63 11.09
C THR A 249 -10.68 -0.58 12.02
N LEU A 250 -10.09 -0.42 13.22
CA LEU A 250 -10.51 0.56 14.20
C LEU A 250 -10.10 1.98 13.77
N GLU A 251 -11.02 2.95 13.88
CA GLU A 251 -10.81 4.31 13.36
C GLU A 251 -9.63 5.05 13.99
N ARG A 252 -9.38 4.90 15.30
CA ARG A 252 -8.39 5.69 16.03
C ARG A 252 -6.97 5.12 16.02
N SER A 253 -6.84 3.81 15.83
CA SER A 253 -5.57 3.11 15.98
C SER A 253 -5.12 2.38 14.73
N ASN A 254 -6.01 2.28 13.73
CA ASN A 254 -5.79 1.48 12.52
C ASN A 254 -5.44 0.02 12.83
N ILE A 255 -5.94 -0.50 13.98
CA ILE A 255 -5.82 -1.90 14.36
C ILE A 255 -6.88 -2.68 13.60
N GLU A 256 -6.46 -3.79 12.98
CA GLU A 256 -7.36 -4.71 12.27
C GLU A 256 -7.65 -5.94 13.12
N GLY A 257 -8.90 -6.40 13.09
CA GLY A 257 -9.33 -7.66 13.69
C GLY A 257 -10.43 -8.31 12.89
N LEU A 258 -10.71 -9.57 13.17
CA LEU A 258 -11.66 -10.41 12.45
C LEU A 258 -12.98 -10.53 13.22
N VAL A 259 -14.09 -10.42 12.51
CA VAL A 259 -15.37 -10.98 12.92
C VAL A 259 -15.62 -12.24 12.12
N HIS A 260 -15.35 -13.39 12.71
CA HIS A 260 -15.53 -14.67 12.04
C HIS A 260 -17.02 -14.94 11.76
N ILE A 261 -17.33 -15.46 10.57
CA ILE A 261 -18.72 -15.73 10.14
C ILE A 261 -19.50 -16.61 11.14
N LYS A 262 -18.82 -17.55 11.83
CA LYS A 262 -19.43 -18.38 12.87
C LYS A 262 -19.83 -17.61 14.12
N ALA A 263 -19.24 -16.46 14.38
CA ALA A 263 -19.58 -15.58 15.49
C ALA A 263 -20.75 -14.63 15.17
N MET A 264 -21.19 -14.59 13.90
CA MET A 264 -22.32 -13.78 13.43
C MET A 264 -23.63 -14.57 13.56
N ASN A 265 -24.15 -14.64 14.80
CA ASN A 265 -25.31 -15.48 15.15
C ASN A 265 -26.66 -14.91 14.72
N ASP A 266 -26.70 -13.74 14.09
CA ASP A 266 -27.94 -13.04 13.74
C ASP A 266 -28.55 -13.50 12.41
N ASP A 267 -27.79 -14.17 11.54
CA ASP A 267 -28.24 -14.74 10.26
C ASP A 267 -27.23 -15.80 9.74
N TYR A 268 -27.59 -16.47 8.65
CA TYR A 268 -26.67 -17.31 7.86
C TYR A 268 -26.14 -16.47 6.70
N TYR A 269 -24.83 -16.29 6.67
CA TYR A 269 -24.16 -15.46 5.68
C TYR A 269 -23.57 -16.27 4.53
N THR A 270 -23.68 -15.74 3.31
CA THR A 270 -23.07 -16.29 2.10
C THR A 270 -22.16 -15.23 1.50
N TYR A 271 -20.97 -15.63 1.11
CA TYR A 271 -19.99 -14.76 0.48
C TYR A 271 -20.24 -14.63 -1.03
N ASP A 272 -20.39 -13.41 -1.51
CA ASP A 272 -20.39 -13.05 -2.92
C ASP A 272 -18.97 -12.59 -3.31
N GLN A 273 -18.22 -13.50 -3.92
CA GLN A 273 -16.83 -13.26 -4.30
C GLN A 273 -16.71 -12.16 -5.36
N LYS A 274 -17.65 -12.07 -6.29
CA LYS A 274 -17.60 -11.09 -7.39
C LYS A 274 -17.72 -9.66 -6.87
N ASN A 275 -18.59 -9.43 -5.90
CA ASN A 275 -18.87 -8.11 -5.36
C ASN A 275 -18.19 -7.86 -4.01
N MET A 276 -17.46 -8.85 -3.46
CA MET A 276 -16.83 -8.83 -2.14
C MET A 276 -17.84 -8.46 -1.03
N LEU A 277 -18.98 -9.15 -1.00
CA LEU A 277 -20.04 -8.94 -0.05
C LEU A 277 -20.29 -10.17 0.81
N LEU A 278 -20.67 -9.96 2.06
CA LEU A 278 -21.22 -11.01 2.91
C LEU A 278 -22.73 -10.76 3.09
N ILE A 279 -23.56 -11.66 2.58
CA ILE A 279 -25.01 -11.45 2.45
C ILE A 279 -25.76 -12.42 3.35
N GLY A 280 -26.57 -11.91 4.28
CA GLY A 280 -27.45 -12.69 5.14
C GLY A 280 -28.62 -13.28 4.37
N ARG A 281 -28.91 -14.56 4.57
CA ARG A 281 -29.95 -15.29 3.84
C ARG A 281 -31.37 -14.86 4.25
N ARG A 282 -31.61 -14.69 5.56
CA ARG A 282 -32.93 -14.39 6.12
C ARG A 282 -33.19 -12.89 6.19
N LYS A 283 -32.33 -12.14 6.91
CA LYS A 283 -32.51 -10.70 7.15
C LYS A 283 -32.04 -9.83 6.00
N LYS A 284 -31.42 -10.43 4.96
CA LYS A 284 -30.85 -9.70 3.81
C LYS A 284 -29.86 -8.59 4.21
N LYS A 285 -29.28 -8.71 5.39
CA LYS A 285 -28.24 -7.80 5.86
C LYS A 285 -26.98 -8.05 5.04
N VAL A 286 -26.36 -6.97 4.58
CA VAL A 286 -25.18 -7.02 3.71
C VAL A 286 -24.05 -6.32 4.41
N TYR A 287 -22.90 -6.99 4.54
CA TYR A 287 -21.65 -6.36 4.93
C TYR A 287 -20.79 -6.16 3.70
N ARG A 288 -20.27 -4.96 3.57
CA ARG A 288 -19.40 -4.55 2.46
C ARG A 288 -18.24 -3.74 2.96
N LEU A 289 -17.19 -3.70 2.18
CA LEU A 289 -16.03 -2.87 2.45
C LEU A 289 -16.47 -1.41 2.61
N GLY A 290 -15.96 -0.73 3.65
CA GLY A 290 -16.30 0.65 3.97
C GLY A 290 -17.49 0.83 4.94
N ASP A 291 -18.30 -0.21 5.22
CA ASP A 291 -19.42 -0.08 6.17
C ASP A 291 -18.92 0.29 7.57
N GLU A 292 -19.61 1.24 8.23
CA GLU A 292 -19.33 1.63 9.60
C GLU A 292 -19.89 0.60 10.59
N VAL A 293 -19.10 0.24 11.57
CA VAL A 293 -19.49 -0.72 12.60
C VAL A 293 -19.09 -0.27 14.00
N ILE A 294 -19.85 -0.73 15.00
CA ILE A 294 -19.40 -0.72 16.40
C ILE A 294 -19.11 -2.16 16.76
N VAL A 295 -17.89 -2.41 17.20
CA VAL A 295 -17.42 -3.73 17.58
C VAL A 295 -16.99 -3.77 19.04
N LYS A 296 -17.07 -4.95 19.63
CA LYS A 296 -16.51 -5.29 20.93
C LYS A 296 -15.31 -6.21 20.71
N VAL A 297 -14.24 -6.03 21.46
CA VAL A 297 -13.11 -6.96 21.50
C VAL A 297 -13.58 -8.23 22.19
N ALA A 298 -13.68 -9.31 21.44
CA ALA A 298 -14.19 -10.58 21.95
C ALA A 298 -13.07 -11.47 22.48
N ASN A 299 -11.95 -11.52 21.77
CA ASN A 299 -10.76 -12.29 22.15
C ASN A 299 -9.51 -11.67 21.55
N VAL A 300 -8.36 -11.88 22.20
CA VAL A 300 -7.04 -11.53 21.68
C VAL A 300 -6.13 -12.74 21.89
N ASP A 301 -5.65 -13.30 20.82
CA ASP A 301 -4.72 -14.43 20.80
C ASP A 301 -3.30 -13.89 20.51
N LEU A 302 -2.45 -13.95 21.54
CA LEU A 302 -1.07 -13.48 21.41
C LEU A 302 -0.17 -14.45 20.65
N GLU A 303 -0.46 -15.76 20.71
CA GLU A 303 0.35 -16.79 20.03
C GLU A 303 0.14 -16.72 18.51
N ASN A 304 -1.12 -16.60 18.07
CA ASN A 304 -1.47 -16.49 16.66
C ASN A 304 -1.49 -15.04 16.16
N GLN A 305 -1.30 -14.06 17.06
CA GLN A 305 -1.37 -12.62 16.77
C GLN A 305 -2.69 -12.22 16.11
N GLU A 306 -3.79 -12.71 16.64
CA GLU A 306 -5.14 -12.50 16.11
C GLU A 306 -6.00 -11.72 17.11
N ILE A 307 -6.86 -10.86 16.59
CA ILE A 307 -7.84 -10.07 17.35
C ILE A 307 -9.21 -10.42 16.81
N ASP A 308 -10.06 -10.99 17.66
CA ASP A 308 -11.45 -11.30 17.33
C ASP A 308 -12.36 -10.18 17.81
N PHE A 309 -13.21 -9.72 16.91
CA PHE A 309 -14.25 -8.76 17.21
C PHE A 309 -15.64 -9.38 17.14
N LYS A 310 -16.57 -8.76 17.87
CA LYS A 310 -18.01 -9.03 17.76
C LYS A 310 -18.73 -7.76 17.36
N ILE A 311 -19.49 -7.79 16.26
CA ILE A 311 -20.27 -6.64 15.79
C ILE A 311 -21.47 -6.43 16.73
N LEU A 312 -21.59 -5.23 17.27
CA LEU A 312 -22.72 -4.78 18.07
C LEU A 312 -23.70 -3.95 17.23
N LYS A 313 -23.19 -3.06 16.38
CA LYS A 313 -24.00 -2.22 15.47
C LYS A 313 -23.33 -2.20 14.09
N HIS A 314 -24.18 -2.11 13.07
CA HIS A 314 -23.77 -1.99 11.67
C HIS A 314 -24.59 -0.91 10.98
N LYS A 315 -23.91 -0.02 10.28
CA LYS A 315 -24.50 1.03 9.45
C LYS A 315 -23.93 0.90 8.06
N SER A 316 -24.77 0.52 7.10
CA SER A 316 -24.34 0.43 5.71
C SER A 316 -24.16 1.83 5.13
N LEU A 317 -23.03 2.05 4.43
CA LEU A 317 -22.72 3.30 3.74
C LEU A 317 -23.62 3.56 2.55
N ILE A 318 -24.06 2.50 1.88
CA ILE A 318 -24.97 2.59 0.75
C ILE A 318 -26.36 2.27 1.28
N SER A 319 -27.09 3.28 1.76
CA SER A 319 -28.53 3.12 1.97
C SER A 319 -29.17 2.77 0.63
N LYS A 320 -30.00 1.72 0.62
CA LYS A 320 -30.87 1.43 -0.52
C LYS A 320 -31.62 2.70 -0.89
N LYS A 321 -31.33 3.30 -2.06
CA LYS A 321 -32.28 4.16 -2.74
C LYS A 321 -33.34 3.30 -3.38
#